data_d7af00f6eebd5e4e445a0a76dec59e56
#
_entry.id   d7af00f6eebd5e4e445a0a76dec59e56
#
_cell.length_a   1.000
_cell.length_b   1.000
_cell.length_c   1.000
_cell.angle_alpha   90.00
_cell.angle_beta   90.00
_cell.angle_gamma   90.00
#
_symmetry.space_group_name_H-M   'P 1'
#
loop_
_entity.id
_entity.type
_entity.pdbx_description
1 polymer ?
#
loop_
_entity_poly.entity_id
_entity_poly.type
_entity_poly.pdbx_seq_one_letter_code
_entity_poly.pdbx_strand_id
1 'polypeptide(L)'
;MKTRIVRCAALTASAICTATVMTGCALSERRMEHTVKTEVSFSWWGKDVRNEYTLDGLKAYQNSNKNVVVRPEYADFDGFKTRMDVEFFSDTTADIMQLNYSWLYEYSPDGEGFY
;
A
#
# COMPACT_ATOMS: atom_id res chain seq x y z
N MET A 1 -61.40 -21.93 -44.29
CA MET A 1 -61.19 -20.50 -43.93
C MET A 1 -60.96 -20.37 -42.43
N LYS A 2 -59.86 -20.87 -41.91
CA LYS A 2 -59.44 -20.76 -40.46
C LYS A 2 -57.97 -21.12 -40.32
N THR A 3 -57.06 -20.25 -40.75
CA THR A 3 -55.61 -20.44 -40.47
C THR A 3 -54.81 -19.17 -40.78
N ARG A 4 -55.20 -18.03 -40.26
CA ARG A 4 -54.40 -16.79 -40.43
C ARG A 4 -54.20 -15.89 -39.22
N ILE A 5 -54.61 -16.34 -38.01
CA ILE A 5 -54.57 -15.44 -36.82
C ILE A 5 -53.45 -15.80 -35.82
N VAL A 6 -52.73 -16.94 -35.97
CA VAL A 6 -51.77 -17.40 -34.96
C VAL A 6 -50.32 -16.95 -35.24
N ARG A 7 -50.04 -16.29 -36.34
CA ARG A 7 -48.67 -15.94 -36.70
C ARG A 7 -48.19 -14.53 -36.31
N CYS A 8 -49.04 -13.67 -35.81
CA CYS A 8 -48.66 -12.30 -35.43
C CYS A 8 -48.33 -12.11 -33.93
N ALA A 9 -48.71 -13.07 -33.07
CA ALA A 9 -48.50 -12.92 -31.62
C ALA A 9 -47.09 -13.37 -31.16
N ALA A 10 -46.35 -14.11 -32.00
CA ALA A 10 -45.04 -14.66 -31.61
C ALA A 10 -43.86 -13.71 -31.89
N LEU A 11 -44.07 -12.66 -32.70
CA LEU A 11 -42.98 -11.74 -33.09
C LEU A 11 -42.81 -10.53 -32.15
N THR A 12 -43.81 -10.25 -31.31
CA THR A 12 -43.74 -9.10 -30.38
C THR A 12 -43.13 -9.44 -29.04
N ALA A 13 -43.07 -10.72 -28.64
CA ALA A 13 -42.47 -11.14 -27.37
C ALA A 13 -40.93 -11.23 -27.43
N SER A 14 -40.39 -11.41 -28.64
CA SER A 14 -38.91 -11.53 -28.82
C SER A 14 -38.18 -10.18 -28.80
N ALA A 15 -38.90 -9.09 -29.14
CA ALA A 15 -38.28 -7.75 -29.19
C ALA A 15 -38.13 -7.08 -27.82
N ILE A 16 -38.91 -7.52 -26.83
CA ILE A 16 -38.90 -6.92 -25.49
C ILE A 16 -37.77 -7.52 -24.63
N CYS A 17 -37.40 -8.77 -24.84
CA CYS A 17 -36.31 -9.40 -24.09
C CYS A 17 -34.88 -8.92 -24.47
N THR A 18 -34.70 -8.38 -25.67
CA THR A 18 -33.38 -7.92 -26.10
C THR A 18 -33.02 -6.50 -25.63
N ALA A 19 -34.00 -5.71 -25.24
CA ALA A 19 -33.77 -4.33 -24.77
C ALA A 19 -33.34 -4.24 -23.29
N THR A 20 -33.61 -5.26 -22.48
CA THR A 20 -33.28 -5.25 -21.04
C THR A 20 -31.89 -5.72 -20.71
N VAL A 21 -31.17 -6.35 -21.61
CA VAL A 21 -29.80 -6.87 -21.38
C VAL A 21 -28.73 -5.81 -21.60
N MET A 22 -29.01 -4.74 -22.35
CA MET A 22 -28.04 -3.69 -22.65
C MET A 22 -27.90 -2.62 -21.57
N THR A 23 -28.81 -2.58 -20.59
CA THR A 23 -28.75 -1.55 -19.53
C THR A 23 -27.93 -2.00 -18.32
N GLY A 24 -27.53 -3.26 -18.24
CA GLY A 24 -26.78 -3.84 -17.11
C GLY A 24 -25.26 -3.61 -17.14
N CYS A 25 -24.68 -3.30 -18.31
CA CYS A 25 -23.22 -3.17 -18.45
C CYS A 25 -22.67 -1.77 -18.26
N ALA A 26 -23.51 -0.74 -18.18
CA ALA A 26 -23.05 0.65 -18.07
C ALA A 26 -22.82 1.14 -16.62
N LEU A 27 -23.09 0.32 -15.61
CA LEU A 27 -23.00 0.71 -14.21
C LEU A 27 -21.84 0.05 -13.44
N SER A 28 -20.97 -0.75 -14.10
CA SER A 28 -19.91 -1.52 -13.42
C SER A 28 -18.51 -1.02 -13.67
N GLU A 29 -18.30 0.08 -14.35
CA GLU A 29 -16.96 0.69 -14.47
C GLU A 29 -16.75 1.86 -13.50
N ARG A 30 -17.10 1.70 -12.24
CA ARG A 30 -16.29 2.31 -11.20
C ARG A 30 -15.04 1.45 -11.07
N ARG A 31 -14.08 1.68 -11.95
CA ARG A 31 -12.70 1.30 -11.74
C ARG A 31 -12.30 1.86 -10.38
N MET A 32 -12.32 1.02 -9.35
CA MET A 32 -11.59 1.32 -8.12
C MET A 32 -10.15 1.42 -8.56
N GLU A 33 -9.68 2.63 -8.71
CA GLU A 33 -8.27 2.93 -8.84
C GLU A 33 -7.64 2.54 -7.50
N HIS A 34 -7.30 1.26 -7.40
CA HIS A 34 -6.55 0.72 -6.28
C HIS A 34 -5.16 1.33 -6.43
N THR A 35 -4.98 2.51 -5.89
CA THR A 35 -3.67 3.15 -5.78
C THR A 35 -2.86 2.27 -4.84
N VAL A 36 -2.06 1.37 -5.41
CA VAL A 36 -1.11 0.56 -4.65
C VAL A 36 -0.12 1.55 -4.05
N LYS A 37 -0.20 1.74 -2.73
CA LYS A 37 0.75 2.57 -2.00
C LYS A 37 1.99 1.74 -1.72
N THR A 38 3.15 2.33 -1.93
CA THR A 38 4.42 1.76 -1.49
C THR A 38 4.55 2.00 0.00
N GLU A 39 4.67 0.94 0.77
CA GLU A 39 4.99 1.02 2.20
C GLU A 39 6.50 0.97 2.38
N VAL A 40 7.03 1.85 3.23
CA VAL A 40 8.45 1.96 3.56
C VAL A 40 8.58 2.05 5.07
N SER A 41 9.33 1.16 5.68
CA SER A 41 9.65 1.22 7.11
C SER A 41 10.85 2.15 7.36
N PHE A 42 10.72 3.01 8.37
CA PHE A 42 11.79 3.92 8.77
C PHE A 42 12.08 3.80 10.27
N SER A 43 13.30 3.47 10.60
CA SER A 43 13.74 3.13 11.94
C SER A 43 14.78 4.12 12.48
N TRP A 44 14.57 4.63 13.72
CA TRP A 44 15.51 5.56 14.37
C TRP A 44 15.48 5.45 15.89
N TRP A 45 16.51 6.00 16.56
CA TRP A 45 16.47 6.19 18.01
C TRP A 45 16.18 7.63 18.37
N GLY A 46 15.42 7.82 19.44
CA GLY A 46 15.10 9.15 19.94
C GLY A 46 14.24 9.10 21.18
N LYS A 47 14.12 10.26 21.81
CA LYS A 47 13.18 10.51 22.90
C LYS A 47 12.38 11.78 22.62
N ASP A 48 11.21 11.86 23.21
CA ASP A 48 10.36 13.06 23.28
C ASP A 48 10.41 13.93 22.00
N VAL A 49 11.03 15.09 22.12
CA VAL A 49 11.08 16.11 21.07
C VAL A 49 11.66 15.58 19.74
N ARG A 50 12.68 14.69 19.80
CA ARG A 50 13.23 14.11 18.59
C ARG A 50 12.23 13.24 17.85
N ASN A 51 11.47 12.42 18.58
CA ASN A 51 10.43 11.60 17.98
C ASN A 51 9.32 12.47 17.39
N GLU A 52 8.92 13.53 18.11
CA GLU A 52 7.89 14.45 17.65
C GLU A 52 8.24 15.10 16.31
N TYR A 53 9.38 15.78 16.21
CA TYR A 53 9.73 16.43 14.93
C TYR A 53 10.03 15.44 13.81
N THR A 54 10.54 14.23 14.12
CA THR A 54 10.74 13.18 13.10
C THR A 54 9.40 12.71 12.55
N LEU A 55 8.42 12.42 13.42
CA LEU A 55 7.07 12.04 13.02
C LEU A 55 6.37 13.15 12.19
N ASP A 56 6.56 14.41 12.57
CA ASP A 56 6.03 15.54 11.81
C ASP A 56 6.68 15.67 10.44
N GLY A 57 7.99 15.43 10.33
CA GLY A 57 8.70 15.36 9.07
C GLY A 57 8.18 14.26 8.15
N LEU A 58 7.98 13.04 8.70
CA LEU A 58 7.41 11.92 7.96
C LEU A 58 5.99 12.21 7.48
N LYS A 59 5.17 12.84 8.31
CA LYS A 59 3.82 13.27 7.97
C LYS A 59 3.81 14.30 6.83
N ALA A 60 4.72 15.29 6.89
CA ALA A 60 4.90 16.27 5.82
C ALA A 60 5.31 15.59 4.51
N TYR A 61 6.25 14.64 4.57
CA TYR A 61 6.66 13.83 3.41
C TYR A 61 5.49 13.06 2.79
N GLN A 62 4.72 12.32 3.58
CA GLN A 62 3.54 11.56 3.11
C GLN A 62 2.44 12.47 2.55
N ASN A 63 2.32 13.70 3.06
CA ASN A 63 1.38 14.68 2.52
C ASN A 63 1.75 15.13 1.11
N SER A 64 3.03 15.19 0.80
CA SER A 64 3.57 15.52 -0.53
C SER A 64 3.66 14.30 -1.45
N ASN A 65 3.72 13.08 -0.88
CA ASN A 65 3.92 11.82 -1.62
C ASN A 65 2.77 10.83 -1.32
N LYS A 66 1.63 11.04 -1.94
CA LYS A 66 0.38 10.30 -1.63
C LYS A 66 0.45 8.80 -1.93
N ASN A 67 1.40 8.37 -2.73
CA ASN A 67 1.61 6.96 -3.09
C ASN A 67 2.56 6.24 -2.13
N VAL A 68 3.07 6.92 -1.09
CA VAL A 68 3.98 6.35 -0.10
C VAL A 68 3.32 6.37 1.28
N VAL A 69 3.45 5.27 2.00
CA VAL A 69 3.14 5.16 3.43
C VAL A 69 4.43 4.86 4.15
N VAL A 70 4.83 5.71 5.08
CA VAL A 70 5.99 5.44 5.92
C VAL A 70 5.53 4.85 7.23
N ARG A 71 6.05 3.67 7.59
CA ARG A 71 5.83 3.01 8.87
C ARG A 71 6.97 3.41 9.83
N PRO A 72 6.68 4.22 10.87
CA PRO A 72 7.68 4.65 11.82
C PRO A 72 7.99 3.55 12.83
N GLU A 73 9.27 3.33 13.11
CA GLU A 73 9.75 2.40 14.12
C GLU A 73 10.84 3.08 14.96
N TYR A 74 10.58 3.32 16.23
CA TYR A 74 11.53 4.04 17.07
C TYR A 74 11.56 3.53 18.50
N ALA A 75 12.70 3.70 19.14
CA ALA A 75 12.92 3.40 20.55
C ALA A 75 13.93 4.39 21.14
N ASP A 76 14.22 4.31 22.42
CA ASP A 76 15.38 4.97 22.98
C ASP A 76 16.67 4.33 22.46
N PHE A 77 17.84 4.91 22.77
CA PHE A 77 19.10 4.49 22.21
C PHE A 77 19.45 3.01 22.50
N ASP A 78 19.27 2.58 23.74
CA ASP A 78 19.63 1.22 24.16
C ASP A 78 18.63 0.19 23.64
N GLY A 79 17.34 0.51 23.68
CA GLY A 79 16.28 -0.33 23.12
C GLY A 79 16.39 -0.44 21.60
N PHE A 80 16.77 0.64 20.92
CA PHE A 80 17.00 0.64 19.48
C PHE A 80 18.18 -0.27 19.10
N LYS A 81 19.34 -0.16 19.80
CA LYS A 81 20.50 -1.03 19.56
C LYS A 81 20.14 -2.50 19.76
N THR A 82 19.47 -2.84 20.88
CA THR A 82 19.04 -4.21 21.17
C THR A 82 18.13 -4.77 20.09
N ARG A 83 17.18 -3.96 19.60
CA ARG A 83 16.27 -4.36 18.52
C ARG A 83 17.05 -4.58 17.22
N MET A 84 17.95 -3.67 16.86
CA MET A 84 18.78 -3.80 15.66
C MET A 84 19.60 -5.09 15.65
N ASP A 85 20.19 -5.49 16.77
CA ASP A 85 20.94 -6.73 16.87
C ASP A 85 20.09 -7.94 16.47
N VAL A 86 18.83 -7.97 16.93
CA VAL A 86 17.87 -9.04 16.58
C VAL A 86 17.44 -8.95 15.12
N GLU A 87 17.13 -7.75 14.63
CA GLU A 87 16.66 -7.53 13.26
C GLU A 87 17.72 -7.87 12.22
N PHE A 88 19.00 -7.51 12.46
CA PHE A 88 20.10 -7.90 11.59
C PHE A 88 20.31 -9.42 11.60
N PHE A 89 20.23 -10.06 12.75
CA PHE A 89 20.39 -11.51 12.85
C PHE A 89 19.25 -12.27 12.14
N SER A 90 18.03 -11.72 12.14
CA SER A 90 16.84 -12.35 11.56
C SER A 90 16.51 -11.91 10.14
N ASP A 91 17.32 -11.02 9.55
CA ASP A 91 17.05 -10.43 8.22
C ASP A 91 15.68 -9.74 8.13
N THR A 92 15.34 -8.99 9.19
CA THR A 92 14.04 -8.29 9.32
C THR A 92 14.22 -6.79 9.57
N THR A 93 15.35 -6.21 9.17
CA THR A 93 15.63 -4.79 9.32
C THR A 93 14.64 -3.90 8.59
N ALA A 94 14.46 -2.68 9.08
CA ALA A 94 13.67 -1.68 8.39
C ALA A 94 14.30 -1.31 7.04
N ASP A 95 13.47 -0.90 6.06
CA ASP A 95 13.94 -0.48 4.72
C ASP A 95 14.90 0.71 4.79
N ILE A 96 14.65 1.63 5.71
CA ILE A 96 15.52 2.78 5.99
C ILE A 96 15.74 2.84 7.49
N MET A 97 17.00 2.93 7.90
CA MET A 97 17.35 3.00 9.31
C MET A 97 18.42 4.02 9.60
N GLN A 98 18.37 4.60 10.77
CA GLN A 98 19.44 5.41 11.31
C GLN A 98 20.50 4.50 11.93
N LEU A 99 21.75 4.68 11.53
CA LEU A 99 22.90 3.97 12.11
C LEU A 99 23.80 4.91 12.89
N ASN A 100 24.30 4.43 14.02
CA ASN A 100 25.41 5.09 14.69
C ASN A 100 26.70 4.69 13.99
N TYR A 101 27.58 5.66 13.73
CA TYR A 101 28.85 5.43 13.05
C TYR A 101 29.69 4.32 13.72
N SER A 102 29.68 4.24 15.05
CA SER A 102 30.41 3.21 15.79
C SER A 102 29.90 1.78 15.58
N TRP A 103 28.68 1.61 15.06
CA TRP A 103 28.08 0.31 14.79
C TRP A 103 28.30 -0.17 13.36
N LEU A 104 28.75 0.70 12.45
CA LEU A 104 28.93 0.33 11.05
C LEU A 104 29.81 -0.89 10.86
N TYR A 105 30.94 -0.94 11.58
CA TYR A 105 31.85 -2.06 11.50
C TYR A 105 31.27 -3.37 12.07
N GLU A 106 30.39 -3.27 13.03
CA GLU A 106 29.71 -4.43 13.64
C GLU A 106 28.73 -5.08 12.66
N TYR A 107 27.95 -4.27 11.94
CA TYR A 107 26.92 -4.76 11.03
C TYR A 107 27.41 -4.94 9.58
N SER A 108 28.51 -4.31 9.20
CA SER A 108 29.11 -4.40 7.88
C SER A 108 30.65 -4.30 7.99
N PRO A 109 31.31 -5.38 8.42
CA PRO A 109 32.76 -5.39 8.59
C PRO A 109 33.55 -5.18 7.30
N ASP A 110 32.98 -5.56 6.18
CA ASP A 110 33.50 -5.44 4.80
C ASP A 110 33.03 -4.16 4.09
N GLY A 111 32.11 -3.41 4.70
CA GLY A 111 31.50 -2.22 4.11
C GLY A 111 30.40 -2.50 3.10
N GLU A 112 29.96 -3.75 2.95
CA GLU A 112 28.88 -4.15 2.08
C GLU A 112 27.55 -4.30 2.86
N GLY A 113 26.41 -4.37 2.16
CA GLY A 113 25.11 -4.61 2.78
C GLY A 113 24.32 -3.36 3.17
N PHE A 114 24.89 -2.17 3.01
CA PHE A 114 24.18 -0.89 3.12
C PHE A 114 24.15 -0.19 1.76
N TYR A 115 23.00 0.28 1.37
CA TYR A 115 22.75 1.01 0.12
C TYR A 115 22.32 2.44 0.39
#